data_8b284b11ee0c1c80c1a0ccb091ddeeec
#
_entry.id   8b284b11ee0c1c80c1a0ccb091ddeeec
#
_cell.length_a   1.000
_cell.length_b   1.000
_cell.length_c   1.000
_cell.angle_alpha   90.00
_cell.angle_beta   90.00
_cell.angle_gamma   90.00
#
_symmetry.space_group_name_H-M   'P 1'
#
loop_
_entity.id
_entity.type
_entity.pdbx_description
1 polymer ?
#
loop_
_entity_poly.entity_id
_entity_poly.type
_entity_poly.pdbx_seq_one_letter_code
_entity_poly.pdbx_strand_id
1 'polypeptide(L)'
;MRSILSQAERMEREIAAAQCSQVRRSSFEDLCSRYCVLVQSAGEATGCAFPLREVRREDFGLSVGIVRPVALQELAGLVADLKAAVAGRCRAAAALPCPKAAGRACQMRDEIDPRRFEVFFALPFCDPPTCKVACDAIIDWLERERGIAETRIFRADQWTYSGDFVCKICKAIQESRIVVADITGGNPNVFFELGLAVGLGKPTILIHDEKAKGDRVPSDLLAWEYVPYDGHNPTEGGWLDHFSVVFDGSRQRERLR
;
A
#
# COMPACT_ATOMS: atom_id res chain seq x y z
N MET A 1 7.85 8.75 -9.81
CA MET A 1 8.82 7.64 -9.90
C MET A 1 9.88 7.82 -10.99
N ARG A 2 9.55 8.07 -12.27
CA ARG A 2 10.59 8.35 -13.33
C ARG A 2 11.53 9.51 -12.95
N SER A 3 10.99 10.57 -12.35
CA SER A 3 11.80 11.71 -11.87
C SER A 3 12.79 11.31 -10.78
N ILE A 4 12.37 10.44 -9.85
CA ILE A 4 13.22 9.94 -8.75
C ILE A 4 14.34 9.07 -9.28
N LEU A 5 14.05 8.15 -10.21
CA LEU A 5 15.08 7.33 -10.86
C LEU A 5 16.08 8.18 -11.62
N SER A 6 15.63 9.20 -12.37
CA SER A 6 16.51 10.13 -13.08
C SER A 6 17.40 10.94 -12.13
N GLN A 7 16.88 11.33 -10.96
CA GLN A 7 17.66 12.02 -9.92
C GLN A 7 18.70 11.07 -9.28
N ALA A 8 18.32 9.82 -8.99
CA ALA A 8 19.24 8.80 -8.48
C ALA A 8 20.38 8.52 -9.47
N GLU A 9 20.07 8.34 -10.75
CA GLU A 9 21.08 8.15 -11.80
C GLU A 9 22.01 9.34 -11.96
N ARG A 10 21.52 10.56 -11.81
CA ARG A 10 22.36 11.77 -11.80
C ARG A 10 23.31 11.75 -10.61
N MET A 11 22.79 11.41 -9.42
CA MET A 11 23.58 11.34 -8.20
C MET A 11 24.66 10.25 -8.28
N GLU A 12 24.38 9.09 -8.85
CA GLU A 12 25.38 8.04 -9.11
C GLU A 12 26.53 8.56 -9.97
N ARG A 13 26.23 9.28 -11.05
CA ARG A 13 27.28 9.87 -11.92
C ARG A 13 28.11 10.92 -11.19
N GLU A 14 27.49 11.75 -10.37
CA GLU A 14 28.19 12.77 -9.57
C GLU A 14 29.10 12.12 -8.51
N ILE A 15 28.64 11.07 -7.82
CA ILE A 15 29.45 10.32 -6.86
C ILE A 15 30.61 9.60 -7.56
N ALA A 16 30.37 8.97 -8.71
CA ALA A 16 31.43 8.31 -9.48
C ALA A 16 32.49 9.30 -9.94
N ALA A 17 32.12 10.51 -10.42
CA ALA A 17 33.03 11.57 -10.74
C ALA A 17 33.82 12.06 -9.51
N ALA A 18 33.15 12.13 -8.35
CA ALA A 18 33.75 12.52 -7.09
C ALA A 18 34.80 11.51 -6.58
N GLN A 19 34.60 10.21 -6.84
CA GLN A 19 35.53 9.14 -6.46
C GLN A 19 36.91 9.27 -7.18
N CYS A 20 36.93 9.90 -8.33
CA CYS A 20 38.16 10.14 -9.11
C CYS A 20 38.89 11.41 -8.72
N SER A 21 38.40 12.18 -7.75
CA SER A 21 38.96 13.48 -7.35
C SER A 21 38.98 13.64 -5.83
N GLN A 22 39.78 14.59 -5.33
CA GLN A 22 39.71 14.97 -3.92
C GLN A 22 38.42 15.78 -3.67
N VAL A 23 37.47 15.19 -2.92
CA VAL A 23 36.20 15.83 -2.63
C VAL A 23 36.27 16.62 -1.31
N ARG A 24 35.86 17.90 -1.39
CA ARG A 24 35.74 18.74 -0.20
C ARG A 24 34.56 18.30 0.66
N ARG A 25 34.71 18.47 1.96
CA ARG A 25 33.66 18.16 2.95
C ARG A 25 32.30 18.78 2.60
N SER A 26 32.27 20.05 2.21
CA SER A 26 31.02 20.76 1.86
C SER A 26 30.29 20.13 0.68
N SER A 27 31.03 19.66 -0.34
CA SER A 27 30.46 18.97 -1.51
C SER A 27 29.88 17.61 -1.15
N PHE A 28 30.50 16.90 -0.18
CA PHE A 28 30.00 15.64 0.31
C PHE A 28 28.74 15.82 1.18
N GLU A 29 28.72 16.85 2.06
CA GLU A 29 27.54 17.20 2.86
C GLU A 29 26.35 17.58 1.96
N ASP A 30 26.59 18.26 0.82
CA ASP A 30 25.54 18.52 -0.17
C ASP A 30 25.00 17.23 -0.80
N LEU A 31 25.86 16.30 -1.19
CA LEU A 31 25.47 15.00 -1.72
C LEU A 31 24.62 14.21 -0.70
N CYS A 32 25.03 14.20 0.57
CA CYS A 32 24.27 13.52 1.65
C CYS A 32 22.90 14.16 1.85
N SER A 33 22.83 15.50 1.85
CA SER A 33 21.56 16.23 2.01
C SER A 33 20.60 15.93 0.86
N ARG A 34 21.10 15.89 -0.37
CA ARG A 34 20.33 15.56 -1.57
C ARG A 34 19.88 14.10 -1.57
N TYR A 35 20.70 13.19 -1.05
CA TYR A 35 20.29 11.79 -0.83
C TYR A 35 19.11 11.68 0.14
N CYS A 36 19.14 12.40 1.27
CA CYS A 36 18.03 12.41 2.23
C CYS A 36 16.72 12.91 1.59
N VAL A 37 16.79 14.00 0.81
CA VAL A 37 15.64 14.53 0.06
C VAL A 37 15.12 13.51 -0.96
N LEU A 38 16.03 12.81 -1.64
CA LEU A 38 15.67 11.79 -2.62
C LEU A 38 14.97 10.59 -1.95
N VAL A 39 15.45 10.14 -0.79
CA VAL A 39 14.82 9.05 0.00
C VAL A 39 13.43 9.46 0.46
N GLN A 40 13.27 10.69 0.97
CA GLN A 40 11.97 11.20 1.39
C GLN A 40 10.99 11.25 0.19
N SER A 41 11.42 11.82 -0.94
CA SER A 41 10.61 11.88 -2.16
C SER A 41 10.26 10.50 -2.70
N ALA A 42 11.16 9.52 -2.57
CA ALA A 42 10.89 8.13 -2.92
C ALA A 42 9.86 7.51 -1.98
N GLY A 43 9.95 7.78 -0.68
CA GLY A 43 8.97 7.37 0.34
C GLY A 43 7.58 7.91 0.04
N GLU A 44 7.48 9.20 -0.23
CA GLU A 44 6.22 9.87 -0.58
C GLU A 44 5.62 9.32 -1.88
N ALA A 45 6.44 9.12 -2.91
CA ALA A 45 5.99 8.65 -4.21
C ALA A 45 5.62 7.16 -4.24
N THR A 46 6.21 6.34 -3.38
CA THR A 46 5.98 4.88 -3.34
C THR A 46 5.08 4.45 -2.20
N GLY A 47 4.82 5.34 -1.22
CA GLY A 47 4.10 5.00 0.01
C GLY A 47 4.90 4.12 0.96
N CYS A 48 6.22 3.99 0.78
CA CYS A 48 7.06 3.10 1.55
C CYS A 48 8.07 3.90 2.36
N ALA A 49 8.25 3.51 3.61
CA ALA A 49 9.40 3.94 4.39
C ALA A 49 10.64 3.25 3.81
N PHE A 50 11.49 4.02 3.13
CA PHE A 50 12.85 3.56 2.92
C PHE A 50 13.60 3.80 4.23
N PRO A 51 14.37 2.82 4.73
CA PRO A 51 15.18 3.03 5.90
C PRO A 51 16.14 4.18 5.56
N LEU A 52 15.89 5.35 6.15
CA LEU A 52 16.89 6.38 6.28
C LEU A 52 17.98 5.75 7.16
N ARG A 53 18.97 5.13 6.55
CA ARG A 53 20.27 5.08 7.19
C ARG A 53 20.70 6.53 7.24
N GLU A 54 20.50 7.16 8.40
CA GLU A 54 21.13 8.44 8.65
C GLU A 54 22.60 8.26 8.37
N VAL A 55 23.07 8.94 7.34
CA VAL A 55 24.50 9.09 7.07
C VAL A 55 25.01 9.94 8.22
N ARG A 56 25.30 9.31 9.36
CA ARG A 56 25.78 10.01 10.55
C ARG A 56 27.13 10.59 10.20
N ARG A 57 27.31 11.87 10.50
CA ARG A 57 28.58 12.57 10.32
C ARG A 57 29.77 11.85 10.97
N GLU A 58 29.50 11.02 11.97
CA GLU A 58 30.46 10.24 12.75
C GLU A 58 30.96 9.00 12.01
N ASP A 59 30.15 8.38 11.13
CA ASP A 59 30.51 7.16 10.41
C ASP A 59 31.56 7.40 9.30
N PHE A 60 31.77 8.65 8.89
CA PHE A 60 32.62 8.99 7.75
C PHE A 60 34.00 9.52 8.10
N GLY A 61 34.42 9.49 9.35
CA GLY A 61 35.80 9.75 9.79
C GLY A 61 36.45 10.96 9.12
N LEU A 62 35.76 12.11 9.12
CA LEU A 62 36.19 13.34 8.45
C LEU A 62 37.34 13.97 9.22
N SER A 63 38.56 13.70 8.81
CA SER A 63 39.73 14.48 9.24
C SER A 63 40.15 15.45 8.16
N VAL A 64 40.25 16.74 8.56
CA VAL A 64 40.91 17.79 7.78
C VAL A 64 40.36 18.03 6.36
N GLY A 65 39.05 18.27 6.24
CA GLY A 65 38.47 18.91 5.04
C GLY A 65 38.37 18.05 3.76
N ILE A 66 38.88 16.82 3.78
CA ILE A 66 38.83 15.88 2.63
C ILE A 66 38.06 14.63 3.03
N VAL A 67 37.14 14.18 2.16
CA VAL A 67 36.31 12.99 2.37
C VAL A 67 37.09 11.74 2.00
N ARG A 68 37.02 10.71 2.83
CA ARG A 68 37.66 9.42 2.50
C ARG A 68 36.90 8.74 1.35
N PRO A 69 37.60 8.03 0.43
CA PRO A 69 36.95 7.29 -0.67
C PRO A 69 35.90 6.29 -0.20
N VAL A 70 36.08 5.71 1.00
CA VAL A 70 35.11 4.76 1.62
C VAL A 70 33.75 5.42 1.82
N ALA A 71 33.70 6.68 2.25
CA ALA A 71 32.43 7.39 2.49
C ALA A 71 31.63 7.61 1.19
N LEU A 72 32.34 7.93 0.11
CA LEU A 72 31.73 8.05 -1.22
C LEU A 72 31.24 6.70 -1.74
N GLN A 73 31.98 5.63 -1.45
CA GLN A 73 31.62 4.28 -1.85
C GLN A 73 30.35 3.79 -1.11
N GLU A 74 30.25 4.09 0.18
CA GLU A 74 29.04 3.81 0.97
C GLU A 74 27.84 4.61 0.47
N LEU A 75 27.98 5.89 0.19
CA LEU A 75 26.90 6.71 -0.37
C LEU A 75 26.48 6.18 -1.75
N ALA A 76 27.42 5.77 -2.59
CA ALA A 76 27.12 5.13 -3.88
C ALA A 76 26.29 3.86 -3.71
N GLY A 77 26.63 3.01 -2.72
CA GLY A 77 25.88 1.81 -2.37
C GLY A 77 24.44 2.14 -1.96
N LEU A 78 24.27 3.13 -1.09
CA LEU A 78 22.93 3.57 -0.63
C LEU A 78 22.06 4.12 -1.79
N VAL A 79 22.65 4.88 -2.72
CA VAL A 79 21.93 5.38 -3.91
C VAL A 79 21.56 4.23 -4.84
N ALA A 80 22.45 3.26 -5.04
CA ALA A 80 22.19 2.08 -5.87
C ALA A 80 21.07 1.21 -5.26
N ASP A 81 21.08 1.00 -3.95
CA ASP A 81 20.03 0.26 -3.22
C ASP A 81 18.67 0.96 -3.33
N LEU A 82 18.63 2.28 -3.14
CA LEU A 82 17.42 3.08 -3.31
C LEU A 82 16.90 2.97 -4.75
N LYS A 83 17.77 3.12 -5.74
CA LYS A 83 17.42 2.99 -7.15
C LYS A 83 16.87 1.60 -7.48
N ALA A 84 17.51 0.54 -7.00
CA ALA A 84 17.04 -0.84 -7.18
C ALA A 84 15.67 -1.07 -6.53
N ALA A 85 15.46 -0.54 -5.33
CA ALA A 85 14.19 -0.64 -4.62
C ALA A 85 13.07 0.12 -5.34
N VAL A 86 13.32 1.36 -5.79
CA VAL A 86 12.36 2.15 -6.58
C VAL A 86 12.08 1.49 -7.93
N ALA A 87 13.09 0.99 -8.63
CA ALA A 87 12.94 0.30 -9.91
C ALA A 87 12.26 -1.07 -9.75
N GLY A 88 12.55 -1.79 -8.66
CA GLY A 88 11.90 -3.05 -8.32
C GLY A 88 10.40 -2.86 -8.10
N ARG A 89 10.00 -1.79 -7.44
CA ARG A 89 8.57 -1.42 -7.23
C ARG A 89 7.90 -0.94 -8.51
N CYS A 90 8.60 -0.16 -9.35
CA CYS A 90 8.12 0.15 -10.69
C CYS A 90 7.89 -1.12 -11.52
N ARG A 91 8.78 -2.12 -11.40
CA ARG A 91 8.64 -3.42 -12.07
C ARG A 91 7.56 -4.28 -11.45
N ALA A 92 7.41 -4.30 -10.11
CA ALA A 92 6.36 -5.05 -9.43
C ALA A 92 4.98 -4.48 -9.75
N ALA A 93 4.81 -3.14 -9.73
CA ALA A 93 3.61 -2.49 -10.24
C ALA A 93 3.41 -2.73 -11.76
N ALA A 94 4.52 -3.00 -12.48
CA ALA A 94 4.52 -3.32 -13.90
C ALA A 94 4.12 -4.76 -14.22
N ALA A 95 4.30 -5.66 -13.26
CA ALA A 95 4.29 -7.11 -13.48
C ALA A 95 3.07 -7.82 -12.89
N LEU A 96 2.08 -7.10 -12.33
CA LEU A 96 0.85 -7.75 -11.87
C LEU A 96 0.13 -8.33 -13.09
N PRO A 97 0.05 -9.66 -13.20
CA PRO A 97 -0.64 -10.29 -14.33
C PRO A 97 -2.12 -9.90 -14.26
N CYS A 98 -2.67 -9.46 -15.38
CA CYS A 98 -4.09 -9.23 -15.48
C CYS A 98 -4.80 -10.59 -15.33
N PRO A 99 -5.68 -10.81 -14.35
CA PRO A 99 -6.37 -12.08 -14.14
C PRO A 99 -7.21 -12.49 -15.36
N LYS A 100 -7.60 -11.52 -16.19
CA LYS A 100 -8.38 -11.74 -17.40
C LYS A 100 -7.52 -11.96 -18.65
N ALA A 101 -6.29 -11.46 -18.67
CA ALA A 101 -5.43 -11.46 -19.85
C ALA A 101 -4.40 -12.60 -19.87
N ALA A 102 -4.63 -13.69 -19.13
CA ALA A 102 -3.78 -14.88 -19.10
C ALA A 102 -2.28 -14.57 -19.01
N GLY A 103 -1.91 -13.73 -18.04
CA GLY A 103 -0.53 -13.36 -17.77
C GLY A 103 0.02 -12.18 -18.58
N ARG A 104 -0.77 -11.55 -19.44
CA ARG A 104 -0.37 -10.29 -20.07
C ARG A 104 -0.49 -9.11 -19.11
N ALA A 105 0.24 -8.05 -19.39
CA ALA A 105 0.15 -6.81 -18.60
C ALA A 105 -1.28 -6.24 -18.66
N CYS A 106 -1.73 -5.66 -17.54
CA CYS A 106 -3.02 -5.00 -17.47
C CYS A 106 -3.06 -3.81 -18.44
N GLN A 107 -4.06 -3.79 -19.33
CA GLN A 107 -4.24 -2.68 -20.29
C GLN A 107 -4.60 -1.35 -19.59
N MET A 108 -5.23 -1.42 -18.39
CA MET A 108 -5.63 -0.27 -17.58
C MET A 108 -4.50 0.26 -16.69
N ARG A 109 -3.30 -0.30 -16.80
CA ARG A 109 -2.18 -0.05 -15.89
C ARG A 109 -1.81 1.44 -15.75
N ASP A 110 -1.79 2.17 -16.85
CA ASP A 110 -1.40 3.57 -16.86
C ASP A 110 -2.49 4.49 -16.27
N GLU A 111 -3.69 3.94 -16.03
CA GLU A 111 -4.84 4.62 -15.43
C GLU A 111 -5.01 4.32 -13.94
N ILE A 112 -4.18 3.45 -13.35
CA ILE A 112 -4.29 3.07 -11.93
C ILE A 112 -3.62 4.14 -11.07
N ASP A 113 -4.40 4.76 -10.20
CA ASP A 113 -3.92 5.60 -9.10
C ASP A 113 -3.94 4.81 -7.79
N PRO A 114 -2.80 4.30 -7.29
CA PRO A 114 -2.78 3.40 -6.13
C PRO A 114 -3.18 4.06 -4.81
N ARG A 115 -3.51 5.36 -4.83
CA ARG A 115 -3.94 6.13 -3.65
C ARG A 115 -5.28 6.81 -3.83
N ARG A 116 -6.03 6.42 -4.84
CA ARG A 116 -7.35 7.00 -5.12
C ARG A 116 -8.33 6.74 -3.98
N PHE A 117 -8.36 5.52 -3.48
CA PHE A 117 -9.23 5.11 -2.38
C PHE A 117 -8.43 4.71 -1.14
N GLU A 118 -8.98 4.97 0.02
CA GLU A 118 -8.44 4.45 1.27
C GLU A 118 -8.90 3.01 1.51
N VAL A 119 -10.17 2.74 1.24
CA VAL A 119 -10.79 1.43 1.47
C VAL A 119 -11.58 0.98 0.25
N PHE A 120 -11.44 -0.30 -0.08
CA PHE A 120 -12.34 -1.05 -0.96
C PHE A 120 -13.18 -2.00 -0.10
N PHE A 121 -14.50 -1.94 -0.25
CA PHE A 121 -15.41 -2.90 0.39
C PHE A 121 -15.82 -3.99 -0.60
N ALA A 122 -15.45 -5.23 -0.27
CA ALA A 122 -15.97 -6.45 -0.87
C ALA A 122 -17.18 -6.91 -0.05
N LEU A 123 -18.38 -6.67 -0.56
CA LEU A 123 -19.63 -6.94 0.12
C LEU A 123 -20.50 -7.89 -0.70
N PRO A 124 -21.24 -8.81 -0.06
CA PRO A 124 -22.25 -9.57 -0.75
C PRO A 124 -23.34 -8.64 -1.27
N PHE A 125 -23.67 -8.74 -2.58
CA PHE A 125 -24.88 -8.17 -3.12
C PHE A 125 -26.05 -9.04 -2.67
N CYS A 126 -26.61 -8.76 -1.53
CA CYS A 126 -27.72 -9.54 -0.98
C CYS A 126 -28.87 -8.65 -0.50
N ASP A 127 -30.07 -9.17 -0.67
CA ASP A 127 -31.25 -8.73 0.00
C ASP A 127 -31.56 -9.77 1.10
N PRO A 128 -31.58 -9.43 2.35
CA PRO A 128 -31.78 -8.14 3.01
C PRO A 128 -30.46 -7.44 3.41
N PRO A 129 -30.57 -6.15 3.82
CA PRO A 129 -29.44 -5.22 3.94
C PRO A 129 -28.51 -5.42 5.15
N THR A 130 -28.51 -6.59 5.81
CA THR A 130 -27.72 -6.81 7.03
C THR A 130 -26.21 -6.64 6.81
N CYS A 131 -25.67 -7.10 5.68
CA CYS A 131 -24.28 -6.88 5.30
C CYS A 131 -23.96 -5.41 5.04
N LYS A 132 -24.96 -4.62 4.62
CA LYS A 132 -24.80 -3.19 4.40
C LYS A 132 -24.63 -2.42 5.71
N VAL A 133 -25.27 -2.86 6.78
CA VAL A 133 -25.28 -2.17 8.07
C VAL A 133 -23.87 -2.13 8.69
N ALA A 134 -23.11 -3.22 8.63
CA ALA A 134 -21.72 -3.24 9.08
C ALA A 134 -20.83 -2.31 8.24
N CYS A 135 -21.05 -2.32 6.92
CA CYS A 135 -20.33 -1.41 6.02
C CYS A 135 -20.61 0.06 6.36
N ASP A 136 -21.89 0.42 6.52
CA ASP A 136 -22.31 1.79 6.86
C ASP A 136 -21.74 2.21 8.23
N ALA A 137 -21.71 1.32 9.24
CA ALA A 137 -21.09 1.58 10.53
C ALA A 137 -19.58 1.82 10.43
N ILE A 138 -18.87 1.06 9.59
CA ILE A 138 -17.45 1.27 9.34
C ILE A 138 -17.22 2.61 8.61
N ILE A 139 -18.03 2.94 7.61
CA ILE A 139 -17.93 4.22 6.88
C ILE A 139 -18.10 5.39 7.83
N ASP A 140 -19.16 5.37 8.64
CA ASP A 140 -19.41 6.38 9.67
C ASP A 140 -18.22 6.53 10.64
N TRP A 141 -17.64 5.40 11.05
CA TRP A 141 -16.47 5.38 11.91
C TRP A 141 -15.23 5.97 11.21
N LEU A 142 -14.98 5.59 9.94
CA LEU A 142 -13.87 6.11 9.15
C LEU A 142 -13.96 7.64 8.99
N GLU A 143 -15.15 8.16 8.77
CA GLU A 143 -15.37 9.61 8.64
C GLU A 143 -15.13 10.33 9.96
N ARG A 144 -15.74 9.85 11.05
CA ARG A 144 -15.69 10.53 12.36
C ARG A 144 -14.33 10.40 13.04
N GLU A 145 -13.78 9.19 13.06
CA GLU A 145 -12.59 8.90 13.86
C GLU A 145 -11.29 8.99 13.08
N ARG A 146 -11.34 8.93 11.75
CA ARG A 146 -10.12 8.94 10.90
C ARG A 146 -10.12 10.09 9.88
N GLY A 147 -11.19 10.83 9.77
CA GLY A 147 -11.34 11.93 8.80
C GLY A 147 -11.26 11.45 7.35
N ILE A 148 -11.64 10.21 7.08
CA ILE A 148 -11.63 9.62 5.75
C ILE A 148 -12.98 9.86 5.11
N ALA A 149 -13.05 10.79 4.16
CA ALA A 149 -14.29 11.10 3.47
C ALA A 149 -14.83 9.91 2.66
N GLU A 150 -16.14 9.77 2.56
CA GLU A 150 -16.82 8.71 1.78
C GLU A 150 -16.31 8.63 0.34
N THR A 151 -15.96 9.77 -0.27
CA THR A 151 -15.36 9.83 -1.62
C THR A 151 -14.03 9.07 -1.76
N ARG A 152 -13.40 8.75 -0.63
CA ARG A 152 -12.17 7.94 -0.54
C ARG A 152 -12.45 6.46 -0.29
N ILE A 153 -13.71 6.06 -0.31
CA ILE A 153 -14.17 4.70 -0.06
C ILE A 153 -14.80 4.16 -1.34
N PHE A 154 -14.37 2.99 -1.78
CA PHE A 154 -14.96 2.35 -2.95
C PHE A 154 -15.95 1.26 -2.54
N ARG A 155 -17.14 1.36 -3.10
CA ARG A 155 -18.19 0.33 -3.01
C ARG A 155 -18.63 -0.03 -4.42
N ALA A 156 -18.58 -1.32 -4.75
CA ALA A 156 -18.90 -1.79 -6.10
C ALA A 156 -20.37 -1.58 -6.49
N ASP A 157 -21.29 -1.57 -5.49
CA ASP A 157 -22.72 -1.37 -5.69
C ASP A 157 -23.11 0.07 -6.07
N GLN A 158 -22.26 1.05 -5.75
CA GLN A 158 -22.51 2.46 -6.04
C GLN A 158 -21.93 2.95 -7.38
N TRP A 159 -21.13 2.12 -8.05
CA TRP A 159 -20.42 2.56 -9.25
C TRP A 159 -21.10 2.07 -10.53
N THR A 160 -21.71 3.00 -11.26
CA THR A 160 -22.15 2.77 -12.64
C THR A 160 -21.00 3.00 -13.62
N TYR A 161 -20.53 1.96 -14.25
CA TYR A 161 -19.48 2.00 -15.27
C TYR A 161 -19.86 1.15 -16.46
N SER A 162 -19.74 1.70 -17.67
CA SER A 162 -19.90 0.94 -18.91
C SER A 162 -18.57 0.25 -19.23
N GLY A 163 -18.43 -1.02 -18.91
CA GLY A 163 -17.21 -1.77 -19.17
C GLY A 163 -17.19 -3.13 -18.49
N ASP A 164 -16.05 -3.79 -18.57
CA ASP A 164 -15.87 -5.10 -17.97
C ASP A 164 -15.85 -5.02 -16.43
N PHE A 165 -16.80 -5.71 -15.80
CA PHE A 165 -16.97 -5.70 -14.35
C PHE A 165 -15.71 -6.19 -13.61
N VAL A 166 -15.07 -7.24 -14.11
CA VAL A 166 -13.84 -7.79 -13.52
C VAL A 166 -12.69 -6.77 -13.57
N CYS A 167 -12.56 -6.05 -14.69
CA CYS A 167 -11.55 -5.00 -14.83
C CYS A 167 -11.83 -3.83 -13.88
N LYS A 168 -13.11 -3.44 -13.71
CA LYS A 168 -13.53 -2.41 -12.75
C LYS A 168 -13.13 -2.77 -11.33
N ILE A 169 -13.47 -3.96 -10.87
CA ILE A 169 -13.16 -4.47 -9.53
C ILE A 169 -11.64 -4.56 -9.33
N CYS A 170 -10.93 -5.15 -10.29
CA CYS A 170 -9.48 -5.27 -10.25
C CYS A 170 -8.80 -3.90 -10.15
N LYS A 171 -9.25 -2.92 -10.92
CA LYS A 171 -8.76 -1.54 -10.87
C LYS A 171 -9.02 -0.93 -9.49
N ALA A 172 -10.25 -1.01 -8.99
CA ALA A 172 -10.63 -0.42 -7.71
C ALA A 172 -9.85 -1.04 -6.53
N ILE A 173 -9.61 -2.36 -6.53
CA ILE A 173 -8.75 -3.01 -5.54
C ILE A 173 -7.31 -2.49 -5.64
N GLN A 174 -6.77 -2.32 -6.86
CA GLN A 174 -5.43 -1.78 -7.04
C GLN A 174 -5.32 -0.32 -6.60
N GLU A 175 -6.38 0.48 -6.81
CA GLU A 175 -6.48 1.89 -6.42
C GLU A 175 -6.75 2.10 -4.92
N SER A 176 -7.08 1.03 -4.19
CA SER A 176 -7.36 1.08 -2.75
C SER A 176 -6.14 0.70 -1.93
N ARG A 177 -6.03 1.28 -0.73
CA ARG A 177 -4.95 0.97 0.21
C ARG A 177 -5.23 -0.29 1.01
N ILE A 178 -6.47 -0.45 1.46
CA ILE A 178 -6.94 -1.57 2.30
C ILE A 178 -8.20 -2.15 1.66
N VAL A 179 -8.37 -3.45 1.78
CA VAL A 179 -9.61 -4.15 1.41
C VAL A 179 -10.31 -4.62 2.69
N VAL A 180 -11.59 -4.33 2.81
CA VAL A 180 -12.47 -4.91 3.85
C VAL A 180 -13.41 -5.87 3.15
N ALA A 181 -13.40 -7.15 3.55
CA ALA A 181 -14.23 -8.18 2.95
C ALA A 181 -15.20 -8.77 4.00
N ASP A 182 -16.48 -8.64 3.72
CA ASP A 182 -17.52 -9.31 4.52
C ASP A 182 -17.75 -10.74 4.01
N ILE A 183 -17.22 -11.69 4.76
CA ILE A 183 -17.29 -13.11 4.42
C ILE A 183 -18.58 -13.80 4.86
N THR A 184 -19.52 -13.05 5.44
CA THR A 184 -20.83 -13.55 5.88
C THR A 184 -21.60 -14.15 4.69
N GLY A 185 -22.23 -15.29 4.92
CA GLY A 185 -23.03 -15.97 3.90
C GLY A 185 -22.24 -16.65 2.78
N GLY A 186 -20.92 -16.63 2.81
CA GLY A 186 -20.10 -17.36 1.87
C GLY A 186 -20.26 -16.92 0.40
N ASN A 187 -20.46 -15.62 0.14
CA ASN A 187 -20.73 -15.11 -1.21
C ASN A 187 -19.53 -15.32 -2.15
N PRO A 188 -19.69 -16.03 -3.27
CA PRO A 188 -18.58 -16.34 -4.17
C PRO A 188 -17.93 -15.10 -4.82
N ASN A 189 -18.67 -14.01 -4.99
CA ASN A 189 -18.11 -12.76 -5.54
C ASN A 189 -17.17 -12.11 -4.53
N VAL A 190 -17.54 -12.11 -3.24
CA VAL A 190 -16.66 -11.61 -2.17
C VAL A 190 -15.38 -12.44 -2.10
N PHE A 191 -15.47 -13.76 -2.22
CA PHE A 191 -14.27 -14.62 -2.23
C PHE A 191 -13.40 -14.42 -3.48
N PHE A 192 -13.99 -14.13 -4.63
CA PHE A 192 -13.25 -13.76 -5.82
C PHE A 192 -12.47 -12.44 -5.58
N GLU A 193 -13.13 -11.42 -5.04
CA GLU A 193 -12.54 -10.12 -4.73
C GLU A 193 -11.46 -10.24 -3.64
N LEU A 194 -11.71 -11.04 -2.62
CA LEU A 194 -10.75 -11.38 -1.57
C LEU A 194 -9.51 -12.06 -2.14
N GLY A 195 -9.70 -13.10 -2.97
CA GLY A 195 -8.59 -13.81 -3.61
C GLY A 195 -7.76 -12.89 -4.50
N LEU A 196 -8.43 -11.98 -5.22
CA LEU A 196 -7.76 -10.97 -6.05
C LEU A 196 -6.95 -9.98 -5.18
N ALA A 197 -7.53 -9.49 -4.09
CA ALA A 197 -6.86 -8.58 -3.15
C ALA A 197 -5.61 -9.21 -2.53
N VAL A 198 -5.72 -10.47 -2.09
CA VAL A 198 -4.61 -11.25 -1.54
C VAL A 198 -3.52 -11.48 -2.58
N GLY A 199 -3.90 -11.89 -3.80
CA GLY A 199 -2.96 -12.08 -4.91
C GLY A 199 -2.22 -10.80 -5.33
N LEU A 200 -2.86 -9.64 -5.14
CA LEU A 200 -2.27 -8.31 -5.34
C LEU A 200 -1.47 -7.82 -4.12
N GLY A 201 -1.38 -8.61 -3.05
CA GLY A 201 -0.68 -8.25 -1.83
C GLY A 201 -1.31 -7.11 -1.05
N LYS A 202 -2.61 -6.84 -1.23
CA LYS A 202 -3.31 -5.79 -0.48
C LYS A 202 -3.52 -6.20 0.98
N PRO A 203 -3.32 -5.30 1.94
CA PRO A 203 -3.78 -5.51 3.30
C PRO A 203 -5.29 -5.74 3.28
N THR A 204 -5.72 -6.84 3.87
CA THR A 204 -7.12 -7.26 3.86
C THR A 204 -7.61 -7.50 5.27
N ILE A 205 -8.78 -6.97 5.59
CA ILE A 205 -9.50 -7.13 6.86
C ILE A 205 -10.75 -7.92 6.55
N LEU A 206 -10.91 -9.06 7.21
CA LEU A 206 -12.14 -9.85 7.13
C LEU A 206 -13.10 -9.42 8.24
N ILE A 207 -14.38 -9.30 7.91
CA ILE A 207 -15.46 -9.12 8.87
C ILE A 207 -16.47 -10.24 8.69
N HIS A 208 -17.16 -10.63 9.78
CA HIS A 208 -18.13 -11.73 9.76
C HIS A 208 -19.25 -11.50 10.77
N ASP A 209 -20.48 -11.66 10.35
CA ASP A 209 -21.64 -11.63 11.25
C ASP A 209 -21.78 -12.96 11.99
N GLU A 210 -21.43 -12.98 13.28
CA GLU A 210 -21.53 -14.18 14.13
C GLU A 210 -22.98 -14.61 14.41
N LYS A 211 -23.96 -13.72 14.14
CA LYS A 211 -25.39 -14.03 14.32
C LYS A 211 -26.07 -14.55 13.06
N ALA A 212 -25.36 -14.58 11.94
CA ALA A 212 -25.89 -15.13 10.70
C ALA A 212 -26.18 -16.63 10.85
N LYS A 213 -27.48 -17.01 10.76
CA LYS A 213 -27.91 -18.39 10.98
C LYS A 213 -27.40 -19.32 9.86
N GLY A 214 -26.78 -20.42 10.27
CA GLY A 214 -26.31 -21.46 9.33
C GLY A 214 -25.06 -21.11 8.56
N ASP A 215 -24.49 -19.94 8.81
CA ASP A 215 -23.24 -19.52 8.20
C ASP A 215 -22.04 -20.18 8.90
N ARG A 216 -21.05 -20.53 8.09
CA ARG A 216 -19.78 -21.07 8.57
C ARG A 216 -18.64 -20.43 7.80
N VAL A 217 -17.65 -19.95 8.53
CA VAL A 217 -16.39 -19.50 7.91
C VAL A 217 -15.78 -20.70 7.17
N PRO A 218 -15.45 -20.56 5.87
CA PRO A 218 -14.82 -21.61 5.11
C PRO A 218 -13.51 -22.10 5.75
N SER A 219 -13.24 -23.41 5.64
CA SER A 219 -12.07 -24.04 6.26
C SER A 219 -10.74 -23.34 5.90
N ASP A 220 -10.63 -22.87 4.68
CA ASP A 220 -9.43 -22.21 4.18
C ASP A 220 -9.18 -20.82 4.81
N LEU A 221 -10.24 -20.23 5.41
CA LEU A 221 -10.15 -18.96 6.12
C LEU A 221 -10.10 -19.13 7.65
N LEU A 222 -10.22 -20.34 8.19
CA LEU A 222 -10.17 -20.57 9.65
C LEU A 222 -8.85 -20.16 10.29
N ALA A 223 -7.76 -20.10 9.50
CA ALA A 223 -6.46 -19.62 9.95
C ALA A 223 -6.30 -18.08 9.86
N TRP A 224 -7.28 -17.38 9.33
CA TRP A 224 -7.29 -15.94 9.22
C TRP A 224 -8.00 -15.31 10.41
N GLU A 225 -7.42 -14.24 10.92
CA GLU A 225 -8.09 -13.42 11.93
C GLU A 225 -9.17 -12.58 11.24
N TYR A 226 -10.38 -12.58 11.78
CA TYR A 226 -11.48 -11.75 11.31
C TYR A 226 -12.07 -10.94 12.48
N VAL A 227 -12.72 -9.83 12.14
CA VAL A 227 -13.44 -9.00 13.11
C VAL A 227 -14.90 -9.46 13.16
N PRO A 228 -15.34 -10.07 14.27
CA PRO A 228 -16.73 -10.47 14.43
C PRO A 228 -17.61 -9.24 14.67
N TYR A 229 -18.82 -9.24 14.09
CA TYR A 229 -19.83 -8.23 14.36
C TYR A 229 -21.22 -8.86 14.57
N ASP A 230 -22.18 -8.09 15.09
CA ASP A 230 -23.57 -8.47 15.18
C ASP A 230 -24.39 -7.69 14.14
N GLY A 231 -24.85 -8.36 13.09
CA GLY A 231 -25.63 -7.74 12.01
C GLY A 231 -26.98 -7.19 12.44
N HIS A 232 -27.49 -7.57 13.62
CA HIS A 232 -28.73 -7.05 14.20
C HIS A 232 -28.49 -5.77 15.03
N ASN A 233 -27.28 -5.64 15.61
CA ASN A 233 -26.88 -4.51 16.46
C ASN A 233 -25.49 -3.99 16.06
N PRO A 234 -25.30 -3.49 14.86
CA PRO A 234 -23.96 -3.17 14.32
C PRO A 234 -23.30 -1.95 14.98
N THR A 235 -24.02 -1.20 15.81
CA THR A 235 -23.48 -0.07 16.59
C THR A 235 -23.16 -0.44 18.03
N GLU A 236 -23.46 -1.65 18.45
CA GLU A 236 -23.26 -2.14 19.82
C GLU A 236 -22.12 -3.17 19.88
N GLY A 237 -21.60 -3.43 21.07
CA GLY A 237 -20.71 -4.56 21.34
C GLY A 237 -19.22 -4.31 21.16
N GLY A 238 -18.78 -3.07 20.89
CA GLY A 238 -17.32 -2.74 20.87
C GLY A 238 -16.53 -3.36 19.71
N TRP A 239 -17.21 -3.96 18.73
CA TRP A 239 -16.54 -4.58 17.57
C TRP A 239 -15.80 -3.53 16.68
N LEU A 240 -16.29 -2.28 16.65
CA LEU A 240 -15.60 -1.18 15.99
C LEU A 240 -14.27 -0.83 16.66
N ASP A 241 -14.14 -1.05 17.97
CA ASP A 241 -12.85 -0.89 18.67
C ASP A 241 -11.86 -1.96 18.19
N HIS A 242 -12.33 -3.21 18.06
CA HIS A 242 -11.52 -4.29 17.49
C HIS A 242 -11.17 -4.00 16.03
N PHE A 243 -12.15 -3.59 15.22
CA PHE A 243 -11.91 -3.16 13.84
C PHE A 243 -10.86 -2.04 13.76
N SER A 244 -10.94 -1.06 14.66
CA SER A 244 -9.99 0.06 14.76
C SER A 244 -8.54 -0.43 14.91
N VAL A 245 -8.31 -1.36 15.83
CA VAL A 245 -6.96 -1.93 16.07
C VAL A 245 -6.44 -2.63 14.83
N VAL A 246 -7.28 -3.46 14.19
CA VAL A 246 -6.90 -4.21 12.97
C VAL A 246 -6.67 -3.26 11.80
N PHE A 247 -7.51 -2.23 11.66
CA PHE A 247 -7.40 -1.21 10.62
C PHE A 247 -6.10 -0.40 10.73
N ASP A 248 -5.79 0.12 11.91
CA ASP A 248 -4.59 0.90 12.16
C ASP A 248 -3.33 0.06 11.95
N GLY A 249 -3.33 -1.20 12.41
CA GLY A 249 -2.26 -2.16 12.15
C GLY A 249 -2.08 -2.46 10.66
N SER A 250 -3.17 -2.53 9.90
CA SER A 250 -3.14 -2.74 8.44
C SER A 250 -2.61 -1.51 7.70
N ARG A 251 -2.99 -0.31 8.12
CA ARG A 251 -2.43 0.95 7.58
C ARG A 251 -0.94 1.08 7.85
N GLN A 252 -0.49 0.68 9.03
CA GLN A 252 0.94 0.70 9.36
C GLN A 252 1.72 -0.26 8.48
N ARG A 253 1.24 -1.48 8.30
CA ARG A 253 1.85 -2.48 7.40
C ARG A 253 1.88 -2.02 5.94
N GLU A 254 0.83 -1.35 5.47
CA GLU A 254 0.79 -0.81 4.11
C GLU A 254 1.83 0.29 3.89
N ARG A 255 2.07 1.13 4.90
CA ARG A 255 3.10 2.20 4.84
C ARG A 255 4.53 1.64 4.80
N LEU A 256 4.74 0.45 5.35
CA LEU A 256 6.06 -0.20 5.40
C LEU A 256 6.39 -1.01 4.13
N ARG A 257 5.41 -1.19 3.23
CA ARG A 257 5.56 -1.86 1.92
C ARG A 257 5.80 -0.85 0.81
#